data_44a912fc8b182772c373e2ff40032f8e
#
_entry.id   44a912fc8b182772c373e2ff40032f8e
#
_cell.length_a   1.000
_cell.length_b   1.000
_cell.length_c   1.000
_cell.angle_alpha   90.00
_cell.angle_beta   90.00
_cell.angle_gamma   90.00
#
_symmetry.space_group_name_H-M   'P 1'
#
loop_
_entity.id
_entity.type
_entity.pdbx_description
1 polymer ?
#
loop_
_entity_poly.entity_id
_entity_poly.type
_entity_poly.pdbx_seq_one_letter_code
_entity_poly.pdbx_strand_id
1 'polypeptide(L)'
;MKDETRIPAAPEARQILRARAQALARPPERAAVAAASLELLEFRLARESYALETRYVREVYPLKNLTPLPCTPPFVLGIVNVRGRILPVLDLKKFFELPEQGLTDLNRIILVRGNDLELGLLADVIAGVRTIPVDSLQPSLPTLTGIRAEYLKGVTAERLVVLDLDRILADPKIIVHEEVEN
;
A
#
# COMPACT_ATOMS: atom_id res chain seq x y z
N MET A 1 36.74 42.31 -34.79
CA MET A 1 37.01 42.34 -33.32
C MET A 1 36.65 40.97 -32.78
N LYS A 2 37.68 40.15 -32.49
CA LYS A 2 37.54 38.71 -32.15
C LYS A 2 37.22 38.60 -30.67
N ASP A 3 36.10 37.97 -30.36
CA ASP A 3 35.74 37.60 -29.00
C ASP A 3 36.48 36.28 -28.66
N GLU A 4 37.54 36.42 -27.85
CA GLU A 4 38.34 35.29 -27.38
C GLU A 4 37.59 34.62 -26.22
N THR A 5 36.94 33.49 -26.52
CA THR A 5 36.40 32.58 -25.48
C THR A 5 37.59 32.02 -24.67
N ARG A 6 37.87 32.66 -23.53
CA ARG A 6 38.92 32.26 -22.60
C ARG A 6 38.62 30.92 -21.97
N ILE A 7 39.30 29.87 -22.43
CA ILE A 7 39.27 28.57 -21.78
C ILE A 7 39.95 28.69 -20.42
N PRO A 8 39.28 28.34 -19.31
CA PRO A 8 39.90 28.48 -17.97
C PRO A 8 41.10 27.54 -17.85
N ALA A 9 42.16 28.03 -17.15
CA ALA A 9 43.39 27.28 -16.93
C ALA A 9 43.12 25.95 -16.15
N ALA A 10 43.90 24.93 -16.47
CA ALA A 10 43.72 23.57 -15.89
C ALA A 10 43.55 23.49 -14.34
N PRO A 11 44.16 24.35 -13.51
CA PRO A 11 43.90 24.35 -12.05
C PRO A 11 42.53 24.90 -11.68
N GLU A 12 42.01 25.91 -12.38
CA GLU A 12 40.67 26.46 -12.14
C GLU A 12 39.57 25.50 -12.55
N ALA A 13 39.71 24.80 -13.66
CA ALA A 13 38.78 23.74 -14.08
C ALA A 13 38.71 22.61 -13.06
N ARG A 14 39.84 22.22 -12.47
CA ARG A 14 39.88 21.19 -11.40
C ARG A 14 39.20 21.65 -10.10
N GLN A 15 39.31 22.92 -9.75
CA GLN A 15 38.62 23.46 -8.58
C GLN A 15 37.11 23.53 -8.80
N ILE A 16 36.65 23.95 -9.97
CA ILE A 16 35.24 24.00 -10.33
C ILE A 16 34.63 22.57 -10.34
N LEU A 17 35.38 21.60 -10.88
CA LEU A 17 34.94 20.19 -10.90
C LEU A 17 34.87 19.62 -9.47
N ARG A 18 35.85 19.92 -8.61
CA ARG A 18 35.81 19.49 -7.22
C ARG A 18 34.66 20.14 -6.43
N ALA A 19 34.40 21.43 -6.63
CA ALA A 19 33.29 22.13 -5.98
C ALA A 19 31.94 21.55 -6.44
N ARG A 20 31.80 21.25 -7.74
CA ARG A 20 30.58 20.57 -8.27
C ARG A 20 30.45 19.13 -7.76
N ALA A 21 31.54 18.38 -7.71
CA ALA A 21 31.54 17.03 -7.14
C ALA A 21 31.18 17.02 -5.67
N GLN A 22 31.67 17.98 -4.87
CA GLN A 22 31.30 18.15 -3.47
C GLN A 22 29.84 18.60 -3.29
N ALA A 23 29.33 19.46 -4.18
CA ALA A 23 27.92 19.85 -4.15
C ALA A 23 26.98 18.69 -4.52
N LEU A 24 27.40 17.84 -5.47
CA LEU A 24 26.65 16.64 -5.87
C LEU A 24 26.85 15.48 -4.88
N ALA A 25 27.95 15.42 -4.15
CA ALA A 25 28.24 14.43 -3.12
C ALA A 25 27.62 14.77 -1.77
N ARG A 26 27.01 15.96 -1.61
CA ARG A 26 26.16 16.20 -0.44
C ARG A 26 24.97 15.27 -0.55
N PRO A 27 24.82 14.29 0.38
CA PRO A 27 23.56 13.56 0.47
C PRO A 27 22.46 14.62 0.58
N PRO A 28 21.32 14.46 -0.06
CA PRO A 28 20.19 15.35 0.16
C PRO A 28 20.01 15.44 1.67
N GLU A 29 19.85 16.66 2.16
CA GLU A 29 19.74 17.01 3.59
C GLU A 29 18.56 16.27 4.22
N ARG A 30 18.73 14.95 4.46
CA ARG A 30 17.84 14.07 5.23
C ARG A 30 18.14 14.19 6.72
N ALA A 31 18.51 15.35 7.16
CA ALA A 31 18.73 15.69 8.56
C ALA A 31 17.69 16.72 9.03
N ALA A 32 16.42 16.47 8.73
CA ALA A 32 15.34 16.98 9.55
C ALA A 32 14.82 15.79 10.34
N VAL A 33 15.19 15.74 11.65
CA VAL A 33 14.63 14.87 12.69
C VAL A 33 13.92 13.67 12.08
N ALA A 34 14.43 12.46 12.26
CA ALA A 34 13.82 11.24 11.76
C ALA A 34 12.41 11.08 12.38
N ALA A 35 11.47 11.89 11.93
CA ALA A 35 10.06 11.68 12.17
C ALA A 35 9.78 10.28 11.60
N ALA A 36 9.31 9.38 12.45
CA ALA A 36 8.95 8.04 12.03
C ALA A 36 8.06 8.17 10.80
N SER A 37 8.45 7.54 9.69
CA SER A 37 7.71 7.59 8.44
C SER A 37 7.14 6.22 8.11
N LEU A 38 5.99 6.21 7.47
CA LEU A 38 5.33 5.02 6.97
C LEU A 38 5.43 5.00 5.45
N GLU A 39 5.89 3.89 4.92
CA GLU A 39 5.82 3.60 3.50
C GLU A 39 4.53 2.82 3.21
N LEU A 40 3.69 3.37 2.36
CA LEU A 40 2.33 2.91 2.12
C LEU A 40 2.12 2.55 0.65
N LEU A 41 1.48 1.41 0.39
CA LEU A 41 0.87 1.09 -0.90
C LEU A 41 -0.53 1.70 -0.92
N GLU A 42 -0.76 2.68 -1.79
CA GLU A 42 -2.04 3.31 -2.02
C GLU A 42 -2.84 2.58 -3.09
N PHE A 43 -4.12 2.35 -2.83
CA PHE A 43 -5.06 1.69 -3.73
C PHE A 43 -6.48 2.22 -3.54
N ARG A 44 -7.36 1.90 -4.48
CA ARG A 44 -8.76 2.30 -4.44
C ARG A 44 -9.67 1.12 -4.16
N LEU A 45 -10.69 1.40 -3.33
CA LEU A 45 -11.86 0.55 -3.13
C LEU A 45 -13.09 1.42 -3.39
N ALA A 46 -13.88 1.08 -4.39
CA ALA A 46 -14.99 1.90 -4.86
C ALA A 46 -14.52 3.33 -5.21
N ARG A 47 -14.97 4.33 -4.46
CA ARG A 47 -14.63 5.74 -4.70
C ARG A 47 -13.64 6.31 -3.68
N GLU A 48 -13.18 5.50 -2.75
CA GLU A 48 -12.32 5.94 -1.65
C GLU A 48 -10.89 5.46 -1.85
N SER A 49 -9.92 6.22 -1.35
CA SER A 49 -8.50 5.87 -1.35
C SER A 49 -8.11 5.24 -0.02
N TYR A 50 -7.50 4.08 -0.12
CA TYR A 50 -6.99 3.29 1.00
C TYR A 50 -5.49 3.08 0.86
N ALA A 51 -4.84 2.76 1.96
CA ALA A 51 -3.44 2.40 1.97
C ALA A 51 -3.14 1.30 2.99
N LEU A 52 -2.12 0.52 2.68
CA LEU A 52 -1.51 -0.48 3.56
C LEU A 52 -0.02 -0.18 3.72
N GLU A 53 0.53 -0.47 4.90
CA GLU A 53 1.98 -0.41 5.05
C GLU A 53 2.65 -1.46 4.14
N THR A 54 3.68 -1.03 3.40
CA THR A 54 4.37 -1.90 2.43
C THR A 54 5.04 -3.10 3.08
N ARG A 55 5.34 -3.04 4.39
CA ARG A 55 5.92 -4.17 5.14
C ARG A 55 5.06 -5.44 5.09
N TYR A 56 3.74 -5.32 4.94
CA TYR A 56 2.85 -6.45 4.81
C TYR A 56 2.68 -6.93 3.37
N VAL A 57 2.98 -6.04 2.40
CA VAL A 57 2.75 -6.32 0.98
C VAL A 57 3.88 -7.18 0.43
N ARG A 58 3.52 -8.30 -0.20
CA ARG A 58 4.47 -9.18 -0.88
C ARG A 58 4.60 -8.82 -2.34
N GLU A 59 3.47 -8.79 -3.03
CA GLU A 59 3.39 -8.40 -4.43
C GLU A 59 1.97 -7.97 -4.79
N VAL A 60 1.84 -7.30 -5.92
CA VAL A 60 0.56 -6.98 -6.55
C VAL A 60 0.40 -7.86 -7.78
N TYR A 61 -0.71 -8.59 -7.84
CA TYR A 61 -0.98 -9.58 -8.86
C TYR A 61 -2.26 -9.23 -9.63
N PRO A 62 -2.34 -9.44 -10.95
CA PRO A 62 -3.59 -9.26 -11.67
C PRO A 62 -4.62 -10.31 -11.22
N LEU A 63 -5.88 -9.90 -11.07
CA LEU A 63 -6.96 -10.84 -10.77
C LEU A 63 -7.17 -11.76 -11.96
N LYS A 64 -6.70 -13.00 -11.87
CA LYS A 64 -6.86 -14.05 -12.89
C LYS A 64 -7.18 -15.37 -12.23
N ASN A 65 -7.97 -16.20 -12.91
CA ASN A 65 -8.28 -17.57 -12.50
C ASN A 65 -8.80 -17.66 -11.05
N LEU A 66 -9.69 -16.71 -10.68
CA LEU A 66 -10.38 -16.77 -9.40
C LEU A 66 -11.37 -17.95 -9.43
N THR A 67 -11.24 -18.83 -8.44
CA THR A 67 -12.18 -19.95 -8.23
C THR A 67 -13.04 -19.61 -7.01
N PRO A 68 -14.35 -19.36 -7.19
CA PRO A 68 -15.26 -19.11 -6.08
C PRO A 68 -15.33 -20.31 -5.14
N LEU A 69 -15.46 -20.04 -3.83
CA LEU A 69 -15.69 -21.08 -2.84
C LEU A 69 -17.17 -21.04 -2.40
N PRO A 70 -17.89 -22.18 -2.44
CA PRO A 70 -19.23 -22.24 -1.89
C PRO A 70 -19.21 -22.20 -0.36
N CYS A 71 -20.31 -21.76 0.24
CA CYS A 71 -20.51 -21.73 1.69
C CYS A 71 -19.51 -20.86 2.47
N THR A 72 -18.88 -19.88 1.83
CA THR A 72 -17.99 -18.93 2.49
C THR A 72 -18.71 -17.59 2.74
N PRO A 73 -18.26 -16.78 3.71
CA PRO A 73 -18.79 -15.43 3.92
C PRO A 73 -18.72 -14.59 2.64
N PRO A 74 -19.63 -13.63 2.42
CA PRO A 74 -19.71 -12.85 1.18
C PRO A 74 -18.44 -12.07 0.82
N PHE A 75 -17.62 -11.71 1.81
CA PHE A 75 -16.36 -11.01 1.59
C PHE A 75 -15.22 -11.94 1.12
N VAL A 76 -15.38 -13.27 1.20
CA VAL A 76 -14.43 -14.22 0.62
C VAL A 76 -14.83 -14.42 -0.84
N LEU A 77 -14.05 -13.86 -1.77
CA LEU A 77 -14.32 -14.00 -3.21
C LEU A 77 -14.05 -15.40 -3.72
N GLY A 78 -13.11 -16.10 -3.12
CA GLY A 78 -12.65 -17.41 -3.56
C GLY A 78 -11.16 -17.57 -3.36
N ILE A 79 -10.55 -18.44 -4.17
CA ILE A 79 -9.11 -18.73 -4.15
C ILE A 79 -8.46 -18.44 -5.49
N VAL A 80 -7.18 -18.12 -5.44
CA VAL A 80 -6.32 -17.99 -6.63
C VAL A 80 -5.06 -18.83 -6.46
N ASN A 81 -4.55 -19.33 -7.57
CA ASN A 81 -3.25 -19.98 -7.58
C ASN A 81 -2.17 -18.96 -8.00
N VAL A 82 -1.28 -18.63 -7.08
CA VAL A 82 -0.15 -17.77 -7.34
C VAL A 82 1.14 -18.57 -7.20
N ARG A 83 1.77 -18.86 -8.31
CA ARG A 83 3.05 -19.63 -8.37
C ARG A 83 2.99 -20.97 -7.61
N GLY A 84 1.88 -21.71 -7.76
CA GLY A 84 1.68 -23.01 -7.12
C GLY A 84 1.16 -22.94 -5.68
N ARG A 85 0.95 -21.74 -5.12
CA ARG A 85 0.31 -21.55 -3.81
C ARG A 85 -1.14 -21.14 -3.99
N ILE A 86 -2.02 -21.81 -3.28
CA ILE A 86 -3.46 -21.50 -3.26
C ILE A 86 -3.70 -20.53 -2.13
N LEU A 87 -4.18 -19.33 -2.47
CA LEU A 87 -4.37 -18.24 -1.52
C LEU A 87 -5.83 -17.76 -1.58
N PRO A 88 -6.48 -17.54 -0.42
CA PRO A 88 -7.80 -16.93 -0.38
C PRO A 88 -7.72 -15.47 -0.81
N VAL A 89 -8.79 -14.98 -1.45
CA VAL A 89 -8.94 -13.59 -1.87
C VAL A 89 -10.14 -12.98 -1.15
N LEU A 90 -9.91 -11.88 -0.46
CA LEU A 90 -10.91 -11.14 0.27
C LEU A 90 -11.28 -9.84 -0.45
N ASP A 91 -12.58 -9.55 -0.51
CA ASP A 91 -13.10 -8.26 -0.95
C ASP A 91 -13.38 -7.37 0.26
N LEU A 92 -12.49 -6.43 0.52
CA LEU A 92 -12.65 -5.48 1.60
C LEU A 92 -13.87 -4.56 1.41
N LYS A 93 -14.38 -4.40 0.18
CA LYS A 93 -15.61 -3.63 -0.05
C LYS A 93 -16.79 -4.32 0.62
N LYS A 94 -16.89 -5.62 0.46
CA LYS A 94 -17.94 -6.42 1.14
C LYS A 94 -17.73 -6.51 2.64
N PHE A 95 -16.47 -6.63 3.06
CA PHE A 95 -16.12 -6.67 4.47
C PHE A 95 -16.45 -5.34 5.20
N PHE A 96 -16.26 -4.19 4.52
CA PHE A 96 -16.56 -2.87 5.05
C PHE A 96 -17.95 -2.34 4.67
N GLU A 97 -18.77 -3.14 4.02
CA GLU A 97 -20.11 -2.74 3.55
C GLU A 97 -20.09 -1.50 2.64
N LEU A 98 -19.05 -1.40 1.78
CA LEU A 98 -18.93 -0.34 0.78
C LEU A 98 -19.84 -0.62 -0.41
N PRO A 99 -20.21 0.42 -1.19
CA PRO A 99 -20.93 0.23 -2.44
C PRO A 99 -20.18 -0.73 -3.37
N GLU A 100 -20.87 -1.76 -3.83
CA GLU A 100 -20.29 -2.74 -4.74
C GLU A 100 -20.08 -2.13 -6.12
N GLN A 101 -18.90 -2.40 -6.67
CA GLN A 101 -18.60 -2.26 -8.09
C GLN A 101 -18.21 -3.64 -8.59
N GLY A 102 -18.75 -4.01 -9.75
CA GLY A 102 -18.45 -5.31 -10.37
C GLY A 102 -16.94 -5.48 -10.61
N LEU A 103 -16.51 -6.72 -10.83
CA LEU A 103 -15.13 -7.03 -11.19
C LEU A 103 -14.83 -6.54 -12.61
N THR A 104 -13.66 -5.96 -12.79
CA THR A 104 -13.14 -5.48 -14.07
C THR A 104 -11.73 -6.02 -14.32
N ASP A 105 -11.22 -5.89 -15.53
CA ASP A 105 -9.85 -6.28 -15.88
C ASP A 105 -8.78 -5.43 -15.17
N LEU A 106 -9.19 -4.30 -14.59
CA LEU A 106 -8.31 -3.42 -13.81
C LEU A 106 -8.09 -3.91 -12.39
N ASN A 107 -8.95 -4.80 -11.88
CA ASN A 107 -8.82 -5.32 -10.54
C ASN A 107 -7.47 -6.02 -10.33
N ARG A 108 -6.91 -5.79 -9.17
CA ARG A 108 -5.63 -6.36 -8.72
C ARG A 108 -5.82 -7.05 -7.38
N ILE A 109 -4.96 -8.00 -7.12
CA ILE A 109 -4.85 -8.65 -5.83
C ILE A 109 -3.57 -8.14 -5.18
N ILE A 110 -3.69 -7.57 -4.00
CA ILE A 110 -2.55 -7.22 -3.15
C ILE A 110 -2.29 -8.44 -2.28
N LEU A 111 -1.22 -9.17 -2.55
CA LEU A 111 -0.81 -10.29 -1.70
C LEU A 111 -0.17 -9.73 -0.44
N VAL A 112 -0.77 -10.04 0.69
CA VAL A 112 -0.34 -9.58 2.00
C VAL A 112 0.01 -10.76 2.90
N ARG A 113 0.93 -10.51 3.82
CA ARG A 113 1.31 -11.47 4.86
C ARG A 113 1.45 -10.77 6.21
N GLY A 114 0.83 -11.36 7.22
CA GLY A 114 0.94 -10.95 8.63
C GLY A 114 0.32 -12.01 9.53
N ASN A 115 0.72 -12.09 10.78
CA ASN A 115 0.20 -13.05 11.78
C ASN A 115 0.16 -14.51 11.26
N ASP A 116 1.22 -14.93 10.54
CA ASP A 116 1.33 -16.25 9.89
C ASP A 116 0.27 -16.56 8.84
N LEU A 117 -0.57 -15.60 8.50
CA LEU A 117 -1.55 -15.67 7.41
C LEU A 117 -0.99 -15.02 6.14
N GLU A 118 -1.32 -15.62 5.00
CA GLU A 118 -1.04 -15.06 3.68
C GLU A 118 -2.33 -15.13 2.85
N LEU A 119 -2.75 -13.98 2.34
CA LEU A 119 -3.99 -13.87 1.56
C LEU A 119 -3.90 -12.74 0.54
N GLY A 120 -4.86 -12.68 -0.36
CA GLY A 120 -5.03 -11.62 -1.33
C GLY A 120 -6.15 -10.65 -0.92
N LEU A 121 -5.89 -9.36 -1.03
CA LEU A 121 -6.90 -8.32 -0.90
C LEU A 121 -7.25 -7.78 -2.28
N LEU A 122 -8.55 -7.77 -2.61
CA LEU A 122 -9.02 -7.20 -3.87
C LEU A 122 -8.88 -5.68 -3.83
N ALA A 123 -8.26 -5.12 -4.85
CA ALA A 123 -8.19 -3.68 -5.09
C ALA A 123 -8.77 -3.35 -6.48
N ASP A 124 -9.51 -2.25 -6.59
CA ASP A 124 -10.04 -1.81 -7.87
C ASP A 124 -8.93 -1.22 -8.74
N VAL A 125 -8.07 -0.38 -8.16
CA VAL A 125 -6.92 0.24 -8.82
C VAL A 125 -5.77 0.39 -7.83
N ILE A 126 -4.55 0.14 -8.26
CA ILE A 126 -3.34 0.48 -7.51
C ILE A 126 -2.88 1.87 -7.92
N ALA A 127 -2.76 2.78 -6.96
CA ALA A 127 -2.30 4.14 -7.21
C ALA A 127 -0.76 4.25 -7.16
N GLY A 128 -0.11 3.49 -6.30
CA GLY A 128 1.36 3.48 -6.18
C GLY A 128 1.83 3.40 -4.74
N VAL A 129 3.12 3.64 -4.54
CA VAL A 129 3.74 3.67 -3.21
C VAL A 129 4.08 5.11 -2.84
N ARG A 130 3.78 5.49 -1.60
CA ARG A 130 4.11 6.81 -1.05
C ARG A 130 4.60 6.70 0.39
N THR A 131 5.42 7.65 0.80
CA THR A 131 5.89 7.77 2.18
C THR A 131 5.22 8.95 2.85
N ILE A 132 4.69 8.76 4.06
CA ILE A 132 4.07 9.80 4.87
C ILE A 132 4.72 9.85 6.26
N PRO A 133 4.78 11.02 6.92
CA PRO A 133 5.13 11.10 8.33
C PRO A 133 4.05 10.44 9.19
N VAL A 134 4.45 9.72 10.25
CA VAL A 134 3.48 9.10 11.19
C VAL A 134 2.56 10.16 11.81
N ASP A 135 3.10 11.34 12.11
CA ASP A 135 2.37 12.46 12.71
C ASP A 135 1.29 13.06 11.79
N SER A 136 1.31 12.71 10.49
CA SER A 136 0.27 13.13 9.54
C SER A 136 -1.00 12.28 9.64
N LEU A 137 -0.97 11.16 10.36
CA LEU A 137 -2.13 10.32 10.61
C LEU A 137 -2.95 10.89 11.76
N GLN A 138 -4.19 11.21 11.45
CA GLN A 138 -5.19 11.57 12.44
C GLN A 138 -5.99 10.33 12.85
N PRO A 139 -6.43 10.22 14.11
CA PRO A 139 -7.38 9.18 14.51
C PRO A 139 -8.63 9.28 13.64
N SER A 140 -9.34 8.16 13.48
CA SER A 140 -10.52 8.08 12.62
C SER A 140 -11.48 9.23 12.88
N LEU A 141 -11.91 9.89 11.79
CA LEU A 141 -12.89 10.97 11.89
C LEU A 141 -14.22 10.43 12.42
N PRO A 142 -14.98 11.21 13.22
CA PRO A 142 -16.29 10.80 13.73
C PRO A 142 -17.31 10.41 12.64
N THR A 143 -17.06 10.80 11.39
CA THR A 143 -17.86 10.47 10.21
C THR A 143 -17.59 9.06 9.64
N LEU A 144 -16.48 8.42 10.04
CA LEU A 144 -16.19 7.03 9.71
C LEU A 144 -16.77 6.16 10.82
N THR A 145 -18.09 5.99 10.80
CA THR A 145 -18.82 5.14 11.75
C THR A 145 -18.93 3.72 11.22
N GLY A 146 -19.06 2.76 12.13
CA GLY A 146 -19.26 1.34 11.82
C GLY A 146 -17.98 0.51 11.83
N ILE A 147 -18.06 -0.65 11.21
CA ILE A 147 -17.02 -1.70 11.16
C ILE A 147 -15.64 -1.16 10.75
N ARG A 148 -15.58 -0.14 9.90
CA ARG A 148 -14.32 0.43 9.39
C ARG A 148 -13.43 1.04 10.47
N ALA A 149 -14.02 1.69 11.49
CA ALA A 149 -13.24 2.40 12.49
C ALA A 149 -12.30 1.47 13.28
N GLU A 150 -12.68 0.22 13.43
CA GLU A 150 -11.91 -0.79 14.17
C GLU A 150 -10.62 -1.19 13.43
N TYR A 151 -10.65 -1.15 12.09
CA TYR A 151 -9.55 -1.60 11.23
C TYR A 151 -8.72 -0.46 10.66
N LEU A 152 -8.89 0.76 11.20
CA LEU A 152 -8.14 1.91 10.76
C LEU A 152 -6.94 2.18 11.66
N LYS A 153 -5.79 2.43 11.04
CA LYS A 153 -4.63 2.99 11.71
C LYS A 153 -4.75 4.52 11.82
N GLY A 154 -5.38 5.15 10.84
CA GLY A 154 -5.65 6.57 10.81
C GLY A 154 -6.04 7.05 9.43
N VAL A 155 -6.29 8.36 9.32
CA VAL A 155 -6.64 9.04 8.06
C VAL A 155 -5.76 10.25 7.89
N THR A 156 -5.26 10.48 6.67
CA THR A 156 -4.50 11.69 6.36
C THR A 156 -5.43 12.88 6.07
N ALA A 157 -4.88 14.09 6.08
CA ALA A 157 -5.61 15.31 5.70
C ALA A 157 -6.18 15.24 4.26
N GLU A 158 -5.56 14.46 3.38
CA GLU A 158 -5.98 14.21 2.00
C GLU A 158 -7.07 13.12 1.89
N ARG A 159 -7.61 12.65 3.03
CA ARG A 159 -8.62 11.59 3.11
C ARG A 159 -8.12 10.20 2.64
N LEU A 160 -6.82 9.96 2.71
CA LEU A 160 -6.27 8.63 2.52
C LEU A 160 -6.48 7.81 3.81
N VAL A 161 -7.22 6.73 3.69
CA VAL A 161 -7.55 5.83 4.81
C VAL A 161 -6.45 4.79 4.95
N VAL A 162 -5.69 4.81 6.04
CA VAL A 162 -4.64 3.83 6.31
C VAL A 162 -5.21 2.70 7.15
N LEU A 163 -5.17 1.50 6.59
CA LEU A 163 -5.68 0.29 7.23
C LEU A 163 -4.66 -0.30 8.21
N ASP A 164 -5.17 -0.83 9.31
CA ASP A 164 -4.41 -1.65 10.26
C ASP A 164 -4.56 -3.12 9.87
N LEU A 165 -3.58 -3.64 9.13
CA LEU A 165 -3.66 -5.00 8.62
C LEU A 165 -3.55 -6.04 9.74
N ASP A 166 -2.83 -5.76 10.83
CA ASP A 166 -2.74 -6.69 11.96
C ASP A 166 -4.12 -6.92 12.58
N ARG A 167 -4.93 -5.85 12.71
CA ARG A 167 -6.31 -5.97 13.21
C ARG A 167 -7.21 -6.71 12.24
N ILE A 168 -7.08 -6.43 10.93
CA ILE A 168 -7.84 -7.14 9.90
C ILE A 168 -7.53 -8.64 9.94
N LEU A 169 -6.24 -9.01 9.95
CA LEU A 169 -5.82 -10.41 9.96
C LEU A 169 -6.10 -11.13 11.27
N ALA A 170 -6.30 -10.40 12.37
CA ALA A 170 -6.66 -10.97 13.68
C ALA A 170 -8.17 -11.14 13.87
N ASP A 171 -8.99 -10.65 12.92
CA ASP A 171 -10.44 -10.74 13.04
C ASP A 171 -10.91 -12.21 12.94
N PRO A 172 -11.66 -12.70 13.92
CA PRO A 172 -12.21 -14.06 13.89
C PRO A 172 -13.06 -14.38 12.65
N LYS A 173 -13.67 -13.36 12.02
CA LYS A 173 -14.43 -13.53 10.78
C LYS A 173 -13.54 -13.88 9.59
N ILE A 174 -12.28 -13.49 9.62
CA ILE A 174 -11.30 -13.77 8.55
C ILE A 174 -10.62 -15.12 8.78
N ILE A 175 -10.43 -15.50 10.06
CA ILE A 175 -9.90 -16.80 10.44
C ILE A 175 -11.07 -17.79 10.44
N VAL A 176 -11.42 -18.30 9.26
CA VAL A 176 -12.47 -19.32 9.12
C VAL A 176 -11.89 -20.64 9.61
N HIS A 177 -12.18 -21.01 10.87
CA HIS A 177 -12.04 -22.37 11.37
C HIS A 177 -13.38 -23.07 11.16
N GLU A 178 -13.64 -23.59 9.97
CA GLU A 178 -14.71 -24.57 9.82
C GLU A 178 -14.16 -25.94 10.27
N GLU A 179 -14.47 -26.33 11.49
CA GLU A 179 -14.45 -27.73 11.87
C GLU A 179 -15.61 -28.39 11.14
N VAL A 180 -15.30 -29.21 10.12
CA VAL A 180 -16.28 -30.08 9.50
C VAL A 180 -16.58 -31.16 10.53
N GLU A 181 -17.68 -31.01 11.27
CA GLU A 181 -18.24 -32.12 12.04
C GLU A 181 -18.62 -33.23 11.07
N ASN A 182 -17.97 -34.36 11.22
CA ASN A 182 -18.21 -35.59 10.49
C ASN A 182 -19.38 -36.33 11.08
#